data_fab9b46cc0f99f32b108693743631873
#
_entry.id   fab9b46cc0f99f32b108693743631873
#
_cell.length_a   1.000
_cell.length_b   1.000
_cell.length_c   1.000
_cell.angle_alpha   90.00
_cell.angle_beta   90.00
_cell.angle_gamma   90.00
#
_symmetry.space_group_name_H-M   'P 1'
#
loop_
_entity.id
_entity.type
_entity.pdbx_description
1 polymer ?
#
loop_
_entity_poly.entity_id
_entity_poly.type
_entity_poly.pdbx_seq_one_letter_code
_entity_poly.pdbx_strand_id
1 'polypeptide(L)'
;METKDREHRIYFVTLMGSVVNIVLLVFKFMAGILGGSAAMIADAVHSLSDFMTDIVVLLFVKISSKPEDKDHDYGHGKYETLATSLIGVALLCVGLYIFYSGAYRTWAAFKGAPIEQPGIVALWAALFSIVMKEWTYRFTAKVGKEVQSQAVVANAWHHRSDALSSIGTAVGIGGAIFLGKEWAVLDPIAAVVVSIFIIRTAAMLVSGALDELLEKSLPDEEERKIEEIVQSEPEVSGMHHLCTRRIGNRIAIEMHLRMPGEISLHESHAHATNIERKLRSHFGERTHINIHVEPLK
;
A
#
# COMPACT_ATOMS: atom_id res chain seq x y z
N MET A 1 27.26 14.45 -5.41
CA MET A 1 27.26 12.97 -5.39
C MET A 1 26.95 12.50 -6.79
N GLU A 2 27.74 11.64 -7.38
CA GLU A 2 27.48 11.10 -8.71
C GLU A 2 26.18 10.30 -8.72
N THR A 3 25.41 10.35 -9.82
CA THR A 3 24.10 9.69 -9.94
C THR A 3 24.17 8.19 -9.63
N LYS A 4 25.22 7.51 -10.10
CA LYS A 4 25.46 6.07 -9.83
C LYS A 4 25.69 5.75 -8.36
N ASP A 5 26.43 6.61 -7.63
CA ASP A 5 26.67 6.43 -6.20
C ASP A 5 25.41 6.64 -5.38
N ARG A 6 24.56 7.59 -5.79
CA ARG A 6 23.24 7.83 -5.21
C ARG A 6 22.31 6.62 -5.37
N GLU A 7 22.21 6.08 -6.57
CA GLU A 7 21.37 4.90 -6.86
C GLU A 7 21.84 3.68 -6.08
N HIS A 8 23.14 3.42 -6.05
CA HIS A 8 23.72 2.29 -5.30
C HIS A 8 23.40 2.38 -3.80
N ARG A 9 23.49 3.55 -3.19
CA ARG A 9 23.17 3.76 -1.78
C ARG A 9 21.67 3.58 -1.49
N ILE A 10 20.79 4.03 -2.37
CA ILE A 10 19.35 3.80 -2.26
C ILE A 10 19.06 2.30 -2.32
N TYR A 11 19.62 1.62 -3.30
CA TYR A 11 19.44 0.18 -3.48
C TYR A 11 19.94 -0.62 -2.25
N PHE A 12 21.12 -0.29 -1.76
CA PHE A 12 21.72 -0.94 -0.60
C PHE A 12 20.84 -0.81 0.65
N VAL A 13 20.39 0.41 0.97
CA VAL A 13 19.59 0.63 2.20
C VAL A 13 18.21 -0.02 2.10
N THR A 14 17.60 -0.03 0.91
CA THR A 14 16.31 -0.69 0.69
C THR A 14 16.44 -2.21 0.81
N LEU A 15 17.44 -2.80 0.16
CA LEU A 15 17.71 -4.24 0.24
C LEU A 15 18.00 -4.68 1.69
N MET A 16 18.79 -3.90 2.41
CA MET A 16 19.10 -4.19 3.81
C MET A 16 17.85 -4.13 4.68
N GLY A 17 16.99 -3.13 4.49
CA GLY A 17 15.69 -3.06 5.18
C GLY A 17 14.81 -4.28 4.90
N SER A 18 14.74 -4.72 3.64
CA SER A 18 13.98 -5.91 3.24
C SER A 18 14.52 -7.19 3.87
N VAL A 19 15.85 -7.37 3.92
CA VAL A 19 16.48 -8.52 4.58
C VAL A 19 16.17 -8.53 6.06
N VAL A 20 16.27 -7.40 6.74
CA VAL A 20 15.91 -7.29 8.18
C VAL A 20 14.43 -7.65 8.39
N ASN A 21 13.53 -7.18 7.54
CA ASN A 21 12.10 -7.51 7.62
C ASN A 21 11.85 -9.01 7.48
N ILE A 22 12.50 -9.70 6.53
CA ILE A 22 12.37 -11.16 6.35
C ILE A 22 12.88 -11.92 7.58
N VAL A 23 14.05 -11.52 8.09
CA VAL A 23 14.63 -12.16 9.28
C VAL A 23 13.71 -11.98 10.49
N LEU A 24 13.21 -10.75 10.71
CA LEU A 24 12.28 -10.48 11.80
C LEU A 24 10.95 -11.22 11.64
N LEU A 25 10.43 -11.33 10.42
CA LEU A 25 9.21 -12.07 10.12
C LEU A 25 9.34 -13.55 10.56
N VAL A 26 10.39 -14.23 10.10
CA VAL A 26 10.64 -15.63 10.47
C VAL A 26 10.83 -15.77 11.98
N PHE A 27 11.61 -14.87 12.57
CA PHE A 27 11.89 -14.88 14.02
C PHE A 27 10.62 -14.69 14.85
N LYS A 28 9.73 -13.76 14.47
CA LYS A 28 8.45 -13.51 15.12
C LYS A 28 7.53 -14.73 15.04
N PHE A 29 7.41 -15.38 13.88
CA PHE A 29 6.62 -16.59 13.74
C PHE A 29 7.15 -17.72 14.62
N MET A 30 8.45 -17.99 14.58
CA MET A 30 9.07 -19.01 15.43
C MET A 30 8.84 -18.72 16.93
N ALA A 31 9.08 -17.48 17.35
CA ALA A 31 8.89 -17.09 18.75
C ALA A 31 7.41 -17.11 19.19
N GLY A 32 6.49 -16.75 18.29
CA GLY A 32 5.05 -16.82 18.55
C GLY A 32 4.55 -18.25 18.75
N ILE A 33 5.01 -19.16 17.88
CA ILE A 33 4.66 -20.60 17.97
C ILE A 33 5.31 -21.25 19.21
N LEU A 34 6.63 -21.09 19.37
CA LEU A 34 7.36 -21.71 20.48
C LEU A 34 7.00 -21.10 21.83
N GLY A 35 6.69 -19.82 21.85
CA GLY A 35 6.26 -19.09 23.05
C GLY A 35 4.75 -19.15 23.33
N GLY A 36 3.96 -19.81 22.46
CA GLY A 36 2.50 -19.89 22.62
C GLY A 36 1.78 -18.53 22.70
N SER A 37 2.34 -17.47 22.10
CA SER A 37 1.80 -16.11 22.17
C SER A 37 0.92 -15.79 20.96
N ALA A 38 -0.36 -15.52 21.23
CA ALA A 38 -1.30 -15.08 20.20
C ALA A 38 -0.97 -13.68 19.68
N ALA A 39 -0.53 -12.78 20.56
CA ALA A 39 -0.10 -11.43 20.18
C ALA A 39 1.12 -11.45 19.28
N MET A 40 2.12 -12.30 19.55
CA MET A 40 3.31 -12.44 18.70
C MET A 40 2.99 -13.01 17.33
N ILE A 41 2.07 -13.98 17.24
CA ILE A 41 1.60 -14.52 15.94
C ILE A 41 0.87 -13.43 15.16
N ALA A 42 0.02 -12.62 15.82
CA ALA A 42 -0.66 -11.50 15.17
C ALA A 42 0.33 -10.45 14.64
N ASP A 43 1.36 -10.10 15.42
CA ASP A 43 2.42 -9.17 14.99
C ASP A 43 3.28 -9.76 13.85
N ALA A 44 3.51 -11.07 13.83
CA ALA A 44 4.17 -11.75 12.71
C ALA A 44 3.33 -11.70 11.43
N VAL A 45 2.01 -11.92 11.52
CA VAL A 45 1.08 -11.81 10.39
C VAL A 45 1.00 -10.37 9.88
N HIS A 46 1.03 -9.37 10.75
CA HIS A 46 1.11 -7.97 10.34
C HIS A 46 2.39 -7.72 9.51
N SER A 47 3.55 -8.18 9.99
CA SER A 47 4.81 -8.08 9.24
C SER A 47 4.81 -8.90 7.94
N LEU A 48 4.08 -10.02 7.88
CA LEU A 48 3.87 -10.77 6.63
C LEU A 48 3.05 -9.97 5.61
N SER A 49 2.04 -9.25 6.07
CA SER A 49 1.23 -8.35 5.25
C SER A 49 2.09 -7.34 4.49
N ASP A 50 2.99 -6.67 5.20
CA ASP A 50 3.89 -5.68 4.62
C ASP A 50 4.82 -6.33 3.58
N PHE A 51 5.40 -7.48 3.93
CA PHE A 51 6.28 -8.24 3.04
C PHE A 51 5.56 -8.76 1.78
N MET A 52 4.32 -9.22 1.90
CA MET A 52 3.52 -9.66 0.75
C MET A 52 3.20 -8.51 -0.20
N THR A 53 2.92 -7.32 0.34
CA THR A 53 2.73 -6.11 -0.47
C THR A 53 4.00 -5.77 -1.25
N ASP A 54 5.17 -5.83 -0.61
CA ASP A 54 6.46 -5.61 -1.28
C ASP A 54 6.72 -6.62 -2.41
N ILE A 55 6.44 -7.91 -2.17
CA ILE A 55 6.58 -8.96 -3.20
C ILE A 55 5.67 -8.71 -4.39
N VAL A 56 4.41 -8.32 -4.16
CA VAL A 56 3.47 -8.00 -5.25
C VAL A 56 4.03 -6.88 -6.10
N VAL A 57 4.46 -5.80 -5.47
CA VAL A 57 5.08 -4.69 -6.21
C VAL A 57 6.25 -5.19 -7.05
N LEU A 58 7.16 -5.98 -6.49
CA LEU A 58 8.36 -6.45 -7.21
C LEU A 58 8.05 -7.43 -8.35
N LEU A 59 7.16 -8.39 -8.13
CA LEU A 59 6.84 -9.43 -9.13
C LEU A 59 5.90 -8.90 -10.22
N PHE A 60 4.88 -8.15 -9.81
CA PHE A 60 3.85 -7.70 -10.73
C PHE A 60 4.18 -6.41 -11.47
N VAL A 61 5.08 -5.55 -10.94
CA VAL A 61 5.60 -4.39 -11.69
C VAL A 61 6.17 -4.79 -13.04
N LYS A 62 6.87 -5.95 -13.12
CA LYS A 62 7.41 -6.43 -14.39
C LYS A 62 6.32 -6.91 -15.36
N ILE A 63 5.24 -7.49 -14.86
CA ILE A 63 4.11 -7.96 -15.68
C ILE A 63 3.23 -6.77 -16.06
N SER A 64 2.88 -5.92 -15.10
CA SER A 64 2.03 -4.74 -15.31
C SER A 64 2.69 -3.69 -16.21
N SER A 65 4.03 -3.68 -16.28
CA SER A 65 4.79 -2.78 -17.16
C SER A 65 4.84 -3.24 -18.61
N LYS A 66 4.33 -4.44 -18.97
CA LYS A 66 4.25 -4.87 -20.36
C LYS A 66 3.34 -3.91 -21.12
N PRO A 67 3.76 -3.50 -22.35
CA PRO A 67 2.93 -2.65 -23.20
C PRO A 67 1.67 -3.38 -23.65
N GLU A 68 0.84 -2.67 -24.37
CA GLU A 68 -0.30 -3.21 -25.11
C GLU A 68 0.19 -4.34 -26.03
N ASP A 69 -0.60 -5.40 -26.13
CA ASP A 69 -0.41 -6.52 -27.03
C ASP A 69 -1.76 -6.89 -27.69
N LYS A 70 -1.76 -7.94 -28.50
CA LYS A 70 -2.92 -8.35 -29.29
C LYS A 70 -4.14 -8.74 -28.44
N ASP A 71 -3.91 -9.15 -27.19
CA ASP A 71 -4.95 -9.64 -26.28
C ASP A 71 -5.32 -8.60 -25.20
N HIS A 72 -4.48 -7.56 -25.03
CA HIS A 72 -4.62 -6.51 -24.02
C HIS A 72 -4.35 -5.12 -24.60
N ASP A 73 -5.33 -4.52 -25.25
CA ASP A 73 -5.23 -3.21 -25.92
C ASP A 73 -4.89 -2.06 -24.93
N TYR A 74 -5.25 -2.18 -23.68
CA TYR A 74 -4.92 -1.21 -22.61
C TYR A 74 -3.68 -1.61 -21.80
N GLY A 75 -2.93 -2.63 -22.24
CA GLY A 75 -1.77 -3.17 -21.53
C GLY A 75 -2.14 -4.00 -20.31
N HIS A 76 -1.12 -4.28 -19.48
CA HIS A 76 -1.24 -5.28 -18.39
C HIS A 76 -1.33 -4.64 -17.00
N GLY A 77 -1.60 -3.32 -16.89
CA GLY A 77 -1.58 -2.60 -15.60
C GLY A 77 -2.44 -3.23 -14.51
N LYS A 78 -3.63 -3.73 -14.84
CA LYS A 78 -4.58 -4.31 -13.88
C LYS A 78 -4.16 -5.65 -13.27
N TYR A 79 -3.10 -6.31 -13.78
CA TYR A 79 -2.56 -7.51 -13.13
C TYR A 79 -2.01 -7.22 -11.73
N GLU A 80 -1.41 -6.05 -11.52
CA GLU A 80 -0.95 -5.61 -10.20
C GLU A 80 -2.13 -5.40 -9.25
N THR A 81 -3.19 -4.75 -9.72
CA THR A 81 -4.42 -4.51 -8.96
C THR A 81 -5.12 -5.82 -8.57
N LEU A 82 -5.21 -6.78 -9.51
CA LEU A 82 -5.77 -8.10 -9.23
C LEU A 82 -4.96 -8.84 -8.15
N ALA A 83 -3.63 -8.83 -8.27
CA ALA A 83 -2.77 -9.48 -7.29
C ALA A 83 -2.89 -8.83 -5.91
N THR A 84 -2.93 -7.50 -5.83
CA THR A 84 -3.16 -6.75 -4.59
C THR A 84 -4.51 -7.13 -3.97
N SER A 85 -5.56 -7.29 -4.77
CA SER A 85 -6.87 -7.68 -4.27
C SER A 85 -6.87 -9.08 -3.65
N LEU A 86 -6.23 -10.05 -4.31
CA LEU A 86 -6.11 -11.43 -3.80
C LEU A 86 -5.36 -11.50 -2.47
N ILE A 87 -4.25 -10.75 -2.35
CA ILE A 87 -3.51 -10.66 -1.10
C ILE A 87 -4.35 -9.99 -0.02
N GLY A 88 -5.02 -8.89 -0.34
CA GLY A 88 -5.91 -8.21 0.58
C GLY A 88 -7.00 -9.13 1.14
N VAL A 89 -7.62 -9.95 0.28
CA VAL A 89 -8.63 -10.94 0.69
C VAL A 89 -8.01 -12.01 1.61
N ALA A 90 -6.85 -12.57 1.26
CA ALA A 90 -6.16 -13.55 2.07
C ALA A 90 -5.84 -13.00 3.47
N LEU A 91 -5.30 -11.77 3.53
CA LEU A 91 -5.00 -11.08 4.79
C LEU A 91 -6.26 -10.78 5.61
N LEU A 92 -7.35 -10.41 4.95
CA LEU A 92 -8.64 -10.19 5.62
C LEU A 92 -9.12 -11.47 6.31
N CYS A 93 -9.07 -12.61 5.61
CA CYS A 93 -9.43 -13.90 6.17
C CYS A 93 -8.57 -14.26 7.38
N VAL A 94 -7.24 -14.09 7.30
CA VAL A 94 -6.32 -14.38 8.40
C VAL A 94 -6.53 -13.40 9.57
N GLY A 95 -6.70 -12.11 9.29
CA GLY A 95 -6.99 -11.10 10.32
C GLY A 95 -8.29 -11.39 11.08
N LEU A 96 -9.36 -11.77 10.38
CA LEU A 96 -10.63 -12.20 10.99
C LEU A 96 -10.48 -13.46 11.82
N TYR A 97 -9.69 -14.43 11.37
CA TYR A 97 -9.40 -15.64 12.15
C TYR A 97 -8.65 -15.33 13.44
N ILE A 98 -7.63 -14.47 13.40
CA ILE A 98 -6.87 -14.04 14.59
C ILE A 98 -7.78 -13.28 15.54
N PHE A 99 -8.61 -12.37 15.02
CA PHE A 99 -9.61 -11.64 15.82
C PHE A 99 -10.55 -12.59 16.54
N TYR A 100 -11.17 -13.52 15.82
CA TYR A 100 -12.09 -14.51 16.38
C TYR A 100 -11.40 -15.38 17.45
N SER A 101 -10.23 -15.91 17.16
CA SER A 101 -9.46 -16.75 18.10
C SER A 101 -9.07 -15.99 19.36
N GLY A 102 -8.57 -14.75 19.20
CA GLY A 102 -8.22 -13.90 20.34
C GLY A 102 -9.42 -13.51 21.20
N ALA A 103 -10.53 -13.11 20.56
CA ALA A 103 -11.78 -12.78 21.25
C ALA A 103 -12.37 -13.99 21.99
N TYR A 104 -12.35 -15.18 21.36
CA TYR A 104 -12.82 -16.42 21.99
C TYR A 104 -11.98 -16.78 23.22
N ARG A 105 -10.64 -16.73 23.11
CA ARG A 105 -9.74 -16.99 24.24
C ARG A 105 -9.94 -15.99 25.38
N THR A 106 -10.09 -14.71 25.04
CA THR A 106 -10.38 -13.64 26.02
C THR A 106 -11.70 -13.90 26.74
N TRP A 107 -12.77 -14.22 26.00
CA TRP A 107 -14.07 -14.53 26.57
C TRP A 107 -14.05 -15.80 27.46
N ALA A 108 -13.36 -16.85 26.99
CA ALA A 108 -13.20 -18.09 27.76
C ALA A 108 -12.45 -17.83 29.09
N ALA A 109 -11.42 -16.97 29.07
CA ALA A 109 -10.72 -16.55 30.30
C ALA A 109 -11.64 -15.89 31.30
N PHE A 110 -12.49 -14.96 30.86
CA PHE A 110 -13.47 -14.32 31.77
C PHE A 110 -14.51 -15.30 32.34
N LYS A 111 -14.70 -16.46 31.72
CA LYS A 111 -15.50 -17.57 32.22
C LYS A 111 -14.73 -18.56 33.09
N GLY A 112 -13.47 -18.26 33.41
CA GLY A 112 -12.65 -19.11 34.28
C GLY A 112 -11.88 -20.22 33.54
N ALA A 113 -11.86 -20.23 32.21
CA ALA A 113 -11.02 -21.17 31.46
C ALA A 113 -9.53 -20.84 31.70
N PRO A 114 -8.66 -21.83 31.94
CA PRO A 114 -7.25 -21.58 32.14
C PRO A 114 -6.62 -21.10 30.83
N ILE A 115 -5.86 -20.00 30.87
CA ILE A 115 -5.03 -19.54 29.79
C ILE A 115 -3.57 -19.82 30.14
N GLU A 116 -2.84 -20.42 29.23
CA GLU A 116 -1.40 -20.58 29.35
C GLU A 116 -0.72 -19.23 29.19
N GLN A 117 0.25 -18.94 30.06
CA GLN A 117 1.06 -17.74 29.92
C GLN A 117 1.98 -17.86 28.72
N PRO A 118 2.16 -16.78 27.94
CA PRO A 118 3.12 -16.78 26.86
C PRO A 118 4.55 -17.00 27.41
N GLY A 119 5.35 -17.71 26.65
CA GLY A 119 6.75 -17.95 26.99
C GLY A 119 7.59 -16.67 26.87
N ILE A 120 8.60 -16.55 27.71
CA ILE A 120 9.53 -15.41 27.72
C ILE A 120 10.21 -15.17 26.35
N VAL A 121 10.31 -16.22 25.51
CA VAL A 121 10.86 -16.14 24.15
C VAL A 121 10.07 -15.19 23.28
N ALA A 122 8.74 -15.17 23.40
CA ALA A 122 7.88 -14.25 22.67
C ALA A 122 8.14 -12.80 23.07
N LEU A 123 8.35 -12.53 24.37
CA LEU A 123 8.69 -11.18 24.83
C LEU A 123 10.06 -10.72 24.32
N TRP A 124 11.08 -11.57 24.35
CA TRP A 124 12.39 -11.24 23.82
C TRP A 124 12.34 -10.97 22.31
N ALA A 125 11.54 -11.72 21.59
CA ALA A 125 11.34 -11.50 20.14
C ALA A 125 10.65 -10.15 19.87
N ALA A 126 9.64 -9.76 20.67
CA ALA A 126 8.99 -8.47 20.55
C ALA A 126 9.98 -7.32 20.79
N LEU A 127 10.73 -7.38 21.87
CA LEU A 127 11.73 -6.36 22.23
C LEU A 127 12.84 -6.26 21.18
N PHE A 128 13.35 -7.41 20.72
CA PHE A 128 14.35 -7.46 19.66
C PHE A 128 13.81 -6.85 18.35
N SER A 129 12.58 -7.17 17.99
CA SER A 129 11.92 -6.61 16.81
C SER A 129 11.82 -5.08 16.89
N ILE A 130 11.42 -4.53 18.03
CA ILE A 130 11.33 -3.08 18.26
C ILE A 130 12.70 -2.43 18.06
N VAL A 131 13.74 -2.98 18.67
CA VAL A 131 15.12 -2.45 18.57
C VAL A 131 15.61 -2.49 17.13
N MET A 132 15.42 -3.60 16.44
CA MET A 132 15.83 -3.76 15.04
C MET A 132 15.08 -2.83 14.09
N LYS A 133 13.76 -2.68 14.27
CA LYS A 133 12.94 -1.75 13.47
C LYS A 133 13.32 -0.29 13.71
N GLU A 134 13.57 0.12 14.96
CA GLU A 134 14.04 1.48 15.28
C GLU A 134 15.44 1.73 14.71
N TRP A 135 16.34 0.74 14.75
CA TRP A 135 17.66 0.83 14.13
C TRP A 135 17.54 0.97 12.62
N THR A 136 16.72 0.15 11.97
CA THR A 136 16.45 0.23 10.53
C THR A 136 15.87 1.59 10.15
N TYR A 137 14.92 2.12 10.92
CA TYR A 137 14.39 3.47 10.75
C TYR A 137 15.52 4.51 10.74
N ARG A 138 16.35 4.53 11.79
CA ARG A 138 17.42 5.54 11.92
C ARG A 138 18.44 5.46 10.80
N PHE A 139 18.81 4.26 10.42
CA PHE A 139 19.76 4.03 9.34
C PHE A 139 19.17 4.47 7.99
N THR A 140 17.95 4.04 7.66
CA THR A 140 17.28 4.37 6.41
C THR A 140 16.97 5.88 6.33
N ALA A 141 16.52 6.50 7.43
CA ALA A 141 16.27 7.94 7.47
C ALA A 141 17.53 8.78 7.27
N LYS A 142 18.67 8.34 7.84
CA LYS A 142 19.96 8.99 7.65
C LYS A 142 20.37 8.96 6.18
N VAL A 143 20.36 7.77 5.56
CA VAL A 143 20.71 7.62 4.14
C VAL A 143 19.73 8.40 3.26
N GLY A 144 18.43 8.32 3.53
CA GLY A 144 17.41 9.05 2.76
C GLY A 144 17.62 10.56 2.74
N LYS A 145 18.03 11.13 3.88
CA LYS A 145 18.38 12.57 3.97
C LYS A 145 19.68 12.88 3.21
N GLU A 146 20.71 12.05 3.32
CA GLU A 146 21.98 12.24 2.63
C GLU A 146 21.83 12.17 1.10
N VAL A 147 20.98 11.26 0.59
CA VAL A 147 20.71 11.12 -0.85
C VAL A 147 19.55 12.00 -1.33
N GLN A 148 18.97 12.81 -0.45
CA GLN A 148 17.81 13.69 -0.75
C GLN A 148 16.65 12.94 -1.44
N SER A 149 16.33 11.72 -0.95
CA SER A 149 15.23 10.91 -1.47
C SER A 149 14.07 10.88 -0.47
N GLN A 150 12.97 11.53 -0.83
CA GLN A 150 11.76 11.54 -0.02
C GLN A 150 11.14 10.13 0.10
N ALA A 151 11.24 9.31 -0.96
CA ALA A 151 10.77 7.93 -0.94
C ALA A 151 11.52 7.07 0.10
N VAL A 152 12.84 7.20 0.19
CA VAL A 152 13.65 6.49 1.21
C VAL A 152 13.32 6.99 2.61
N VAL A 153 13.08 8.29 2.79
CA VAL A 153 12.65 8.84 4.09
C VAL A 153 11.24 8.33 4.47
N ALA A 154 10.32 8.28 3.52
CA ALA A 154 8.97 7.74 3.75
C ALA A 154 9.04 6.25 4.15
N ASN A 155 9.86 5.44 3.47
CA ASN A 155 10.10 4.04 3.82
C ASN A 155 10.71 3.89 5.23
N ALA A 156 11.59 4.81 5.64
CA ALA A 156 12.08 4.82 7.01
C ALA A 156 10.96 5.03 8.03
N TRP A 157 10.05 5.98 7.79
CA TRP A 157 8.89 6.19 8.67
C TRP A 157 7.96 4.99 8.74
N HIS A 158 7.84 4.21 7.66
CA HIS A 158 7.11 2.94 7.68
C HIS A 158 7.71 1.97 8.70
N HIS A 159 9.03 1.75 8.68
CA HIS A 159 9.71 0.91 9.69
C HIS A 159 9.45 1.39 11.13
N ARG A 160 9.37 2.70 11.35
CA ARG A 160 9.06 3.24 12.68
C ARG A 160 7.62 2.99 13.09
N SER A 161 6.68 3.10 12.16
CA SER A 161 5.28 2.76 12.39
C SER A 161 5.13 1.30 12.84
N ASP A 162 5.85 0.39 12.20
CA ASP A 162 5.86 -1.03 12.55
C ASP A 162 6.48 -1.27 13.94
N ALA A 163 7.53 -0.52 14.29
CA ALA A 163 8.10 -0.58 15.64
C ALA A 163 7.07 -0.18 16.71
N LEU A 164 6.27 0.85 16.43
CA LEU A 164 5.20 1.29 17.34
C LEU A 164 4.09 0.24 17.52
N SER A 165 3.71 -0.46 16.44
CA SER A 165 2.73 -1.55 16.52
C SER A 165 3.24 -2.72 17.38
N SER A 166 4.53 -3.08 17.22
CA SER A 166 5.18 -4.13 18.01
C SER A 166 5.31 -3.77 19.50
N ILE A 167 5.28 -2.48 19.89
CA ILE A 167 5.23 -2.06 21.30
C ILE A 167 3.93 -2.55 21.96
N GLY A 168 2.78 -2.42 21.29
CA GLY A 168 1.51 -2.93 21.80
C GLY A 168 1.57 -4.44 22.08
N THR A 169 2.16 -5.20 21.17
CA THR A 169 2.42 -6.64 21.33
C THR A 169 3.33 -6.92 22.53
N ALA A 170 4.45 -6.19 22.67
CA ALA A 170 5.38 -6.37 23.80
C ALA A 170 4.73 -6.05 25.15
N VAL A 171 3.90 -5.03 25.23
CA VAL A 171 3.15 -4.66 26.44
C VAL A 171 2.14 -5.76 26.81
N GLY A 172 1.39 -6.29 25.82
CA GLY A 172 0.45 -7.39 26.04
C GLY A 172 1.13 -8.65 26.57
N ILE A 173 2.21 -9.09 25.90
CA ILE A 173 3.00 -10.27 26.30
C ILE A 173 3.68 -10.04 27.65
N GLY A 174 4.32 -8.88 27.84
CA GLY A 174 5.00 -8.53 29.10
C GLY A 174 4.02 -8.48 30.28
N GLY A 175 2.86 -7.87 30.10
CA GLY A 175 1.79 -7.88 31.10
C GLY A 175 1.33 -9.29 31.46
N ALA A 176 1.11 -10.15 30.45
CA ALA A 176 0.72 -11.53 30.66
C ALA A 176 1.78 -12.36 31.42
N ILE A 177 3.07 -12.03 31.27
CA ILE A 177 4.16 -12.75 31.96
C ILE A 177 4.37 -12.22 33.38
N PHE A 178 4.49 -10.89 33.55
CA PHE A 178 4.96 -10.31 34.83
C PHE A 178 3.87 -10.03 35.84
N LEU A 179 2.61 -9.88 35.43
CA LEU A 179 1.50 -9.62 36.35
C LEU A 179 0.87 -10.90 36.92
N GLY A 180 1.30 -12.07 36.47
CA GLY A 180 0.84 -13.35 36.95
C GLY A 180 -0.23 -14.01 36.10
N LYS A 181 -0.63 -15.24 36.48
CA LYS A 181 -1.51 -16.10 35.65
C LYS A 181 -2.88 -15.49 35.35
N GLU A 182 -3.42 -14.68 36.29
CA GLU A 182 -4.71 -14.00 36.09
C GLU A 182 -4.67 -12.97 34.94
N TRP A 183 -3.47 -12.44 34.65
CA TRP A 183 -3.23 -11.47 33.60
C TRP A 183 -2.79 -12.08 32.27
N ALA A 184 -2.73 -13.43 32.18
CA ALA A 184 -2.42 -14.13 30.92
C ALA A 184 -3.38 -13.74 29.79
N VAL A 185 -4.56 -13.24 30.11
CA VAL A 185 -5.55 -12.71 29.18
C VAL A 185 -5.06 -11.49 28.38
N LEU A 186 -4.02 -10.80 28.83
CA LEU A 186 -3.47 -9.65 28.11
C LEU A 186 -2.86 -10.03 26.76
N ASP A 187 -2.31 -11.25 26.60
CA ASP A 187 -1.78 -11.72 25.33
C ASP A 187 -2.88 -11.88 24.26
N PRO A 188 -3.99 -12.63 24.47
CA PRO A 188 -5.05 -12.68 23.47
C PRO A 188 -5.77 -11.33 23.28
N ILE A 189 -5.84 -10.44 24.26
CA ILE A 189 -6.35 -9.08 24.09
C ILE A 189 -5.44 -8.30 23.14
N ALA A 190 -4.13 -8.36 23.32
CA ALA A 190 -3.17 -7.72 22.41
C ALA A 190 -3.29 -8.29 20.98
N ALA A 191 -3.51 -9.61 20.83
CA ALA A 191 -3.76 -10.23 19.53
C ALA A 191 -5.03 -9.66 18.86
N VAL A 192 -6.11 -9.44 19.60
CA VAL A 192 -7.34 -8.79 19.11
C VAL A 192 -7.04 -7.38 18.64
N VAL A 193 -6.32 -6.58 19.41
CA VAL A 193 -5.95 -5.20 19.02
C VAL A 193 -5.13 -5.20 17.73
N VAL A 194 -4.09 -6.03 17.63
CA VAL A 194 -3.25 -6.13 16.43
C VAL A 194 -4.08 -6.61 15.22
N SER A 195 -4.99 -7.57 15.41
CA SER A 195 -5.82 -8.08 14.32
C SER A 195 -6.77 -7.02 13.74
N ILE A 196 -7.23 -6.05 14.54
CA ILE A 196 -8.02 -4.92 14.03
C ILE A 196 -7.20 -4.08 13.03
N PHE A 197 -5.91 -3.85 13.30
CA PHE A 197 -5.03 -3.16 12.35
C PHE A 197 -4.84 -3.97 11.07
N ILE A 198 -4.65 -5.31 11.17
CA ILE A 198 -4.55 -6.20 10.01
C ILE A 198 -5.83 -6.14 9.17
N ILE A 199 -7.00 -6.28 9.79
CA ILE A 199 -8.31 -6.21 9.12
C ILE A 199 -8.48 -4.86 8.41
N ARG A 200 -8.14 -3.76 9.09
CA ARG A 200 -8.23 -2.42 8.50
C ARG A 200 -7.33 -2.28 7.28
N THR A 201 -6.08 -2.70 7.37
CA THR A 201 -5.12 -2.65 6.25
C THR A 201 -5.61 -3.52 5.08
N ALA A 202 -6.03 -4.75 5.36
CA ALA A 202 -6.58 -5.65 4.37
C ALA A 202 -7.83 -5.07 3.67
N ALA A 203 -8.75 -4.48 4.44
CA ALA A 203 -9.94 -3.83 3.91
C ALA A 203 -9.59 -2.63 3.00
N MET A 204 -8.58 -1.82 3.36
CA MET A 204 -8.11 -0.72 2.50
C MET A 204 -7.50 -1.24 1.19
N LEU A 205 -6.69 -2.31 1.24
CA LEU A 205 -6.12 -2.93 0.05
C LEU A 205 -7.21 -3.47 -0.89
N VAL A 206 -8.16 -4.22 -0.33
CA VAL A 206 -9.29 -4.78 -1.10
C VAL A 206 -10.15 -3.67 -1.68
N SER A 207 -10.53 -2.67 -0.89
CA SER A 207 -11.37 -1.55 -1.34
C SER A 207 -10.68 -0.77 -2.46
N GLY A 208 -9.40 -0.42 -2.30
CA GLY A 208 -8.65 0.30 -3.33
C GLY A 208 -8.51 -0.49 -4.63
N ALA A 209 -8.24 -1.79 -4.52
CA ALA A 209 -8.16 -2.66 -5.69
C ALA A 209 -9.53 -2.84 -6.37
N LEU A 210 -10.61 -2.99 -5.60
CA LEU A 210 -11.97 -3.07 -6.16
C LEU A 210 -12.38 -1.76 -6.83
N ASP A 211 -12.10 -0.61 -6.22
CA ASP A 211 -12.36 0.70 -6.80
C ASP A 211 -11.73 0.80 -8.21
N GLU A 212 -10.47 0.38 -8.35
CA GLU A 212 -9.78 0.41 -9.65
C GLU A 212 -10.32 -0.64 -10.64
N LEU A 213 -10.63 -1.86 -10.18
CA LEU A 213 -11.21 -2.91 -11.04
C LEU A 213 -12.60 -2.55 -11.52
N LEU A 214 -13.36 -1.80 -10.71
CA LEU A 214 -14.72 -1.31 -11.01
C LEU A 214 -14.71 0.05 -11.73
N GLU A 215 -13.56 0.48 -12.26
CA GLU A 215 -13.45 1.68 -13.08
C GLU A 215 -13.83 2.98 -12.33
N LYS A 216 -13.51 3.08 -11.03
CA LYS A 216 -13.76 4.30 -10.26
C LYS A 216 -13.00 5.48 -10.86
N SER A 217 -13.67 6.63 -10.90
CA SER A 217 -13.08 7.90 -11.36
C SER A 217 -11.88 8.31 -10.50
N LEU A 218 -11.05 9.18 -11.07
CA LEU A 218 -9.96 9.83 -10.34
C LEU A 218 -10.50 10.72 -9.22
N PRO A 219 -9.68 11.05 -8.21
CA PRO A 219 -10.06 12.03 -7.19
C PRO A 219 -10.41 13.40 -7.80
N ASP A 220 -11.35 14.10 -7.18
CA ASP A 220 -11.83 15.41 -7.64
C ASP A 220 -10.70 16.44 -7.89
N GLU A 221 -9.59 16.32 -7.16
CA GLU A 221 -8.43 17.19 -7.34
C GLU A 221 -7.71 16.91 -8.66
N GLU A 222 -7.58 15.65 -9.04
CA GLU A 222 -6.99 15.23 -10.32
C GLU A 222 -7.93 15.62 -11.48
N GLU A 223 -9.25 15.43 -11.34
CA GLU A 223 -10.24 15.84 -12.36
C GLU A 223 -10.29 17.35 -12.55
N ARG A 224 -10.24 18.13 -11.48
CA ARG A 224 -10.12 19.61 -11.59
C ARG A 224 -8.86 20.02 -12.34
N LYS A 225 -7.76 19.28 -12.15
CA LYS A 225 -6.53 19.57 -12.87
C LYS A 225 -6.65 19.31 -14.38
N ILE A 226 -7.39 18.26 -14.75
CA ILE A 226 -7.73 18.01 -16.15
C ILE A 226 -8.55 19.17 -16.71
N GLU A 227 -9.57 19.64 -15.99
CA GLU A 227 -10.40 20.77 -16.39
C GLU A 227 -9.58 22.07 -16.59
N GLU A 228 -8.69 22.39 -15.66
CA GLU A 228 -7.79 23.55 -15.74
C GLU A 228 -6.92 23.50 -17.00
N ILE A 229 -6.34 22.31 -17.30
CA ILE A 229 -5.49 22.12 -18.48
C ILE A 229 -6.31 22.31 -19.76
N VAL A 230 -7.49 21.73 -19.83
CA VAL A 230 -8.39 21.85 -20.99
C VAL A 230 -8.85 23.30 -21.20
N GLN A 231 -9.30 23.99 -20.13
CA GLN A 231 -9.73 25.37 -20.20
C GLN A 231 -8.60 26.36 -20.56
N SER A 232 -7.35 25.97 -20.39
CA SER A 232 -6.20 26.79 -20.79
C SER A 232 -5.95 26.80 -22.31
N GLU A 233 -6.64 25.94 -23.06
CA GLU A 233 -6.49 25.86 -24.51
C GLU A 233 -7.43 26.85 -25.22
N PRO A 234 -6.93 27.68 -26.15
CA PRO A 234 -7.77 28.55 -26.97
C PRO A 234 -8.81 27.74 -27.77
N GLU A 235 -9.90 28.40 -28.15
CA GLU A 235 -11.00 27.82 -28.95
C GLU A 235 -11.79 26.70 -28.28
N VAL A 236 -11.44 26.26 -27.06
CA VAL A 236 -12.25 25.31 -26.29
C VAL A 236 -13.35 26.08 -25.57
N SER A 237 -14.59 25.91 -26.03
CA SER A 237 -15.76 26.56 -25.49
C SER A 237 -16.40 25.81 -24.31
N GLY A 238 -16.02 24.55 -24.08
CA GLY A 238 -16.53 23.74 -22.97
C GLY A 238 -16.07 22.30 -23.05
N MET A 239 -16.01 21.67 -21.88
CA MET A 239 -15.74 20.24 -21.71
C MET A 239 -16.95 19.57 -21.04
N HIS A 240 -17.31 18.36 -21.48
CA HIS A 240 -18.34 17.55 -20.86
C HIS A 240 -18.03 16.05 -21.08
N HIS A 241 -18.82 15.17 -20.47
CA HIS A 241 -18.59 13.72 -20.50
C HIS A 241 -17.17 13.33 -20.13
N LEU A 242 -16.59 13.97 -19.10
CA LEU A 242 -15.32 13.55 -18.55
C LEU A 242 -15.50 12.18 -17.88
N CYS A 243 -14.78 11.18 -18.40
CA CYS A 243 -14.66 9.86 -17.79
C CYS A 243 -13.19 9.60 -17.51
N THR A 244 -12.90 9.21 -16.28
CA THR A 244 -11.52 8.94 -15.85
C THR A 244 -11.44 7.59 -15.15
N ARG A 245 -10.30 6.91 -15.23
CA ARG A 245 -10.03 5.68 -14.48
C ARG A 245 -8.56 5.41 -14.36
N ARG A 246 -8.19 4.56 -13.39
CA ARG A 246 -6.83 4.02 -13.26
C ARG A 246 -6.70 2.69 -14.01
N ILE A 247 -5.52 2.45 -14.58
CA ILE A 247 -5.12 1.20 -15.23
C ILE A 247 -3.74 0.84 -14.67
N GLY A 248 -3.69 0.34 -13.43
CA GLY A 248 -2.45 0.16 -12.68
C GLY A 248 -1.78 1.50 -12.39
N ASN A 249 -0.54 1.66 -12.84
CA ASN A 249 0.22 2.90 -12.69
C ASN A 249 -0.06 3.95 -13.78
N ARG A 250 -1.07 3.74 -14.64
CA ARG A 250 -1.49 4.66 -15.70
C ARG A 250 -2.90 5.16 -15.41
N ILE A 251 -3.28 6.21 -16.12
CA ILE A 251 -4.66 6.70 -16.12
C ILE A 251 -5.21 6.73 -17.54
N ALA A 252 -6.53 6.58 -17.65
CA ALA A 252 -7.27 6.85 -18.86
C ALA A 252 -8.17 8.06 -18.64
N ILE A 253 -8.21 8.94 -19.63
CA ILE A 253 -8.99 10.17 -19.66
C ILE A 253 -9.75 10.19 -20.99
N GLU A 254 -11.07 10.22 -20.90
CA GLU A 254 -11.96 10.35 -22.04
C GLU A 254 -12.84 11.57 -21.83
N MET A 255 -12.97 12.42 -22.85
CA MET A 255 -13.74 13.65 -22.75
C MET A 255 -14.30 14.11 -24.08
N HIS A 256 -15.33 14.94 -24.02
CA HIS A 256 -15.86 15.69 -25.17
C HIS A 256 -15.54 17.16 -25.02
N LEU A 257 -15.04 17.74 -26.12
CA LEU A 257 -14.72 19.17 -26.21
C LEU A 257 -15.60 19.84 -27.23
N ARG A 258 -16.13 21.02 -26.89
CA ARG A 258 -16.86 21.88 -27.81
C ARG A 258 -15.94 22.96 -28.34
N MET A 259 -15.94 23.09 -29.66
CA MET A 259 -15.17 24.11 -30.38
C MET A 259 -16.07 24.84 -31.41
N PRO A 260 -15.71 26.06 -31.86
CA PRO A 260 -16.49 26.75 -32.90
C PRO A 260 -16.63 25.89 -34.15
N GLY A 261 -17.83 25.83 -34.72
CA GLY A 261 -18.12 24.94 -35.86
C GLY A 261 -17.45 25.36 -37.17
N GLU A 262 -16.94 26.60 -37.25
CA GLU A 262 -16.27 27.17 -38.40
C GLU A 262 -14.78 26.85 -38.47
N ILE A 263 -14.15 26.37 -37.39
CA ILE A 263 -12.74 26.01 -37.42
C ILE A 263 -12.51 24.79 -38.32
N SER A 264 -11.38 24.75 -38.96
CA SER A 264 -11.04 23.61 -39.82
C SER A 264 -10.77 22.35 -38.95
N LEU A 265 -10.96 21.15 -39.56
CA LEU A 265 -10.59 19.89 -38.90
C LEU A 265 -9.11 19.89 -38.51
N HIS A 266 -8.24 20.51 -39.31
CA HIS A 266 -6.83 20.62 -38.99
C HIS A 266 -6.56 21.43 -37.72
N GLU A 267 -7.23 22.57 -37.56
CA GLU A 267 -7.10 23.43 -36.39
C GLU A 267 -7.67 22.75 -35.12
N SER A 268 -8.86 22.15 -35.23
CA SER A 268 -9.44 21.42 -34.10
C SER A 268 -8.55 20.26 -33.64
N HIS A 269 -7.94 19.53 -34.59
CA HIS A 269 -6.99 18.46 -34.26
C HIS A 269 -5.71 19.01 -33.61
N ALA A 270 -5.22 20.18 -34.04
CA ALA A 270 -4.05 20.82 -33.41
C ALA A 270 -4.31 21.19 -31.94
N HIS A 271 -5.50 21.74 -31.62
CA HIS A 271 -5.91 22.03 -30.25
C HIS A 271 -6.05 20.76 -29.41
N ALA A 272 -6.68 19.70 -29.93
CA ALA A 272 -6.77 18.41 -29.24
C ALA A 272 -5.38 17.83 -28.95
N THR A 273 -4.45 17.88 -29.90
CA THR A 273 -3.06 17.44 -29.73
C THR A 273 -2.30 18.24 -28.68
N ASN A 274 -2.55 19.57 -28.60
CA ASN A 274 -1.96 20.41 -27.56
C ASN A 274 -2.45 20.03 -26.16
N ILE A 275 -3.74 19.76 -26.02
CA ILE A 275 -4.34 19.30 -24.76
C ILE A 275 -3.73 17.93 -24.38
N GLU A 276 -3.68 16.99 -25.31
CA GLU A 276 -3.04 15.67 -25.06
C GLU A 276 -1.60 15.82 -24.57
N ARG A 277 -0.81 16.68 -25.19
CA ARG A 277 0.58 16.93 -24.79
C ARG A 277 0.67 17.51 -23.39
N LYS A 278 -0.18 18.48 -23.02
CA LYS A 278 -0.24 19.08 -21.70
C LYS A 278 -0.67 18.03 -20.65
N LEU A 279 -1.68 17.24 -20.93
CA LEU A 279 -2.15 16.17 -20.05
C LEU A 279 -1.05 15.10 -19.84
N ARG A 280 -0.39 14.63 -20.93
CA ARG A 280 0.71 13.67 -20.82
C ARG A 280 1.91 14.23 -20.05
N SER A 281 2.23 15.50 -20.20
CA SER A 281 3.31 16.14 -19.42
C SER A 281 3.01 16.20 -17.92
N HIS A 282 1.73 16.24 -17.53
CA HIS A 282 1.30 16.31 -16.13
C HIS A 282 1.07 14.92 -15.52
N PHE A 283 0.36 14.03 -16.22
CA PHE A 283 -0.06 12.72 -15.73
C PHE A 283 0.84 11.56 -16.19
N GLY A 284 1.81 11.83 -17.04
CA GLY A 284 2.78 10.85 -17.57
C GLY A 284 2.54 10.49 -19.05
N GLU A 285 3.63 10.18 -19.74
CA GLU A 285 3.64 9.90 -21.19
C GLU A 285 2.74 8.73 -21.62
N ARG A 286 2.48 7.78 -20.69
CA ARG A 286 1.65 6.60 -20.95
C ARG A 286 0.18 6.78 -20.61
N THR A 287 -0.28 8.01 -20.37
CA THR A 287 -1.69 8.31 -20.14
C THR A 287 -2.49 8.01 -21.42
N HIS A 288 -3.53 7.20 -21.30
CA HIS A 288 -4.47 6.97 -22.38
C HIS A 288 -5.43 8.15 -22.46
N ILE A 289 -5.49 8.84 -23.61
CA ILE A 289 -6.32 10.03 -23.78
C ILE A 289 -7.16 9.84 -25.03
N ASN A 290 -8.48 10.01 -24.87
CA ASN A 290 -9.45 10.01 -25.96
C ASN A 290 -10.25 11.31 -25.90
N ILE A 291 -10.14 12.13 -26.95
CA ILE A 291 -10.81 13.43 -27.07
C ILE A 291 -11.78 13.37 -28.25
N HIS A 292 -13.07 13.49 -27.93
CA HIS A 292 -14.10 13.69 -28.96
C HIS A 292 -14.38 15.17 -29.13
N VAL A 293 -14.23 15.69 -30.34
CA VAL A 293 -14.48 17.13 -30.64
C VAL A 293 -15.87 17.26 -31.25
N GLU A 294 -16.67 18.19 -30.70
CA GLU A 294 -18.01 18.51 -31.13
C GLU A 294 -18.13 20.00 -31.53
N PRO A 295 -18.91 20.35 -32.56
CA PRO A 295 -19.19 21.74 -32.85
C PRO A 295 -20.04 22.38 -31.74
N LEU A 296 -19.73 23.64 -31.42
CA LEU A 296 -20.60 24.46 -30.59
C LEU A 296 -21.89 24.69 -31.37
N LYS A 297 -23.03 24.35 -30.76
CA LYS A 297 -24.37 24.55 -31.34
C LYS A 297 -24.81 26.01 -31.21
#